data_3c948aa00db8793dc738003a80e34e8f
#
_entry.id   3c948aa00db8793dc738003a80e34e8f
#
_cell.length_a   1.000
_cell.length_b   1.000
_cell.length_c   1.000
_cell.angle_alpha   90.00
_cell.angle_beta   90.00
_cell.angle_gamma   90.00
#
_symmetry.space_group_name_H-M   'P 1'
#
loop_
_entity.id
_entity.type
_entity.pdbx_description
1 polymer ?
#
loop_
_entity_poly.entity_id
_entity_poly.type
_entity_poly.pdbx_seq_one_letter_code
_entity_poly.pdbx_strand_id
1 'polypeptide(L)'
;DKGLIYTGIIDAPKGKIYPDWKAREQLLFKSTEFDDDIDRPIKKSDGSWTYFAPDLAYHADKLNRGFDVVIDVLGADHSGYVSRLKAVINAFAEKNVEFEVKLVQLVKLIKNKKVLKMSKRAGDYILIQDLLKEVSSDVIRFVMLSRNNDIPLDFDIDLMLSKSKDNPVFYVNYAHARIVSVFKRAEELNLSLIHI
;
A
#
# COMPACT_ATOMS: atom_id res chain seq x y z
N ASP A 1 6.49 -3.94 30.90
CA ASP A 1 6.75 -2.49 30.94
C ASP A 1 8.22 -2.26 30.60
N LYS A 2 8.49 -1.88 29.35
CA LYS A 2 9.87 -1.68 28.84
C LYS A 2 10.40 -0.24 29.10
N GLY A 3 9.66 0.60 29.82
CA GLY A 3 10.04 2.00 30.07
C GLY A 3 10.10 2.89 28.81
N LEU A 4 9.41 2.46 27.74
CA LEU A 4 9.43 3.11 26.42
C LEU A 4 8.46 4.28 26.31
N ILE A 5 7.65 4.51 27.34
CA ILE A 5 6.63 5.55 27.38
C ILE A 5 6.90 6.47 28.58
N TYR A 6 6.86 7.77 28.34
CA TYR A 6 7.07 8.78 29.35
C TYR A 6 6.17 10.01 29.14
N THR A 7 6.03 10.85 30.15
CA THR A 7 5.36 12.14 30.03
C THR A 7 6.41 13.21 29.74
N GLY A 8 6.22 13.98 28.68
CA GLY A 8 7.17 15.01 28.26
C GLY A 8 6.53 16.06 27.35
N ILE A 9 7.32 17.03 26.95
CA ILE A 9 6.93 18.11 26.05
C ILE A 9 7.75 17.97 24.79
N ILE A 10 7.07 18.04 23.64
CA ILE A 10 7.74 18.10 22.33
C ILE A 10 7.66 19.53 21.77
N ASP A 11 8.66 19.90 20.99
CA ASP A 11 8.68 21.19 20.30
C ASP A 11 7.59 21.31 19.24
N ALA A 12 7.31 22.55 18.82
CA ALA A 12 6.41 22.82 17.71
C ALA A 12 6.92 22.11 16.43
N PRO A 13 5.99 21.58 15.58
CA PRO A 13 6.38 20.95 14.34
C PRO A 13 7.20 21.91 13.46
N LYS A 14 8.36 21.46 12.99
CA LYS A 14 9.24 22.26 12.11
C LYS A 14 8.55 22.61 10.79
N GLY A 15 8.78 23.80 10.28
CA GLY A 15 8.41 24.20 8.93
C GLY A 15 7.00 24.79 8.76
N LYS A 16 6.18 24.88 9.80
CA LYS A 16 4.89 25.59 9.79
C LYS A 16 4.74 26.46 11.03
N ILE A 17 4.22 27.67 10.87
CA ILE A 17 3.85 28.53 12.00
C ILE A 17 2.46 28.08 12.46
N TYR A 18 2.37 27.64 13.71
CA TYR A 18 1.10 27.29 14.35
C TYR A 18 0.79 28.36 15.41
N PRO A 19 -0.01 29.41 15.11
CA PRO A 19 -0.23 30.54 16.02
C PRO A 19 -0.81 30.13 17.38
N ASP A 20 -1.58 29.05 17.40
CA ASP A 20 -2.25 28.54 18.60
C ASP A 20 -1.49 27.38 19.26
N TRP A 21 -0.29 27.08 18.80
CA TRP A 21 0.50 25.99 19.39
C TRP A 21 0.96 26.37 20.81
N LYS A 22 0.69 25.49 21.74
CA LYS A 22 1.13 25.64 23.14
C LYS A 22 1.89 24.39 23.55
N ALA A 23 3.07 24.61 24.14
CA ALA A 23 3.84 23.56 24.79
C ALA A 23 2.99 22.94 25.91
N ARG A 24 2.86 21.64 25.92
CA ARG A 24 2.09 20.90 26.93
C ARG A 24 2.65 19.50 27.12
N GLU A 25 2.50 18.99 28.31
CA GLU A 25 2.83 17.61 28.61
C GLU A 25 1.93 16.65 27.85
N GLN A 26 2.55 15.63 27.30
CA GLN A 26 1.89 14.57 26.54
C GLN A 26 2.53 13.23 26.91
N LEU A 27 1.75 12.16 26.74
CA LEU A 27 2.29 10.81 26.85
C LEU A 27 3.00 10.47 25.54
N LEU A 28 4.30 10.24 25.59
CA LEU A 28 5.19 10.08 24.46
C LEU A 28 5.78 8.67 24.41
N PHE A 29 5.95 8.15 23.21
CA PHE A 29 6.78 6.99 22.93
C PHE A 29 8.17 7.44 22.51
N LYS A 30 9.21 6.84 23.09
CA LYS A 30 10.62 7.15 22.86
C LYS A 30 11.11 6.64 21.49
N SER A 31 10.51 7.13 20.42
CA SER A 31 10.84 6.65 19.08
C SER A 31 12.23 7.11 18.61
N THR A 32 12.77 8.19 19.18
CA THR A 32 14.13 8.67 18.88
C THR A 32 15.23 7.70 19.36
N GLU A 33 14.97 6.88 20.38
CA GLU A 33 15.89 5.81 20.78
C GLU A 33 15.99 4.68 19.72
N PHE A 34 15.11 4.70 18.68
CA PHE A 34 14.97 3.68 17.65
C PHE A 34 14.97 4.26 16.23
N ASP A 35 15.78 5.30 16.00
CA ASP A 35 16.03 5.92 14.69
C ASP A 35 14.84 6.71 14.07
N ASP A 36 13.87 7.15 14.88
CA ASP A 36 12.90 8.16 14.43
C ASP A 36 13.43 9.59 14.69
N ASP A 37 12.86 10.59 14.04
CA ASP A 37 13.30 11.98 14.09
C ASP A 37 12.81 12.75 15.33
N ILE A 38 11.72 12.29 15.96
CA ILE A 38 11.12 12.90 17.15
C ILE A 38 10.31 11.85 17.92
N ASP A 39 10.25 11.99 19.24
CA ASP A 39 9.37 11.16 20.06
C ASP A 39 7.90 11.41 19.74
N ARG A 40 7.12 10.35 19.72
CA ARG A 40 5.77 10.39 19.17
C ARG A 40 4.69 10.41 20.25
N PRO A 41 3.77 11.40 20.21
CA PRO A 41 2.65 11.41 21.12
C PRO A 41 1.70 10.25 20.86
N ILE A 42 1.39 9.49 21.91
CA ILE A 42 0.42 8.40 21.87
C ILE A 42 -0.92 8.80 22.45
N LYS A 43 -0.97 9.89 23.22
CA LYS A 43 -2.19 10.43 23.83
C LYS A 43 -2.31 11.92 23.58
N LYS A 44 -3.50 12.37 23.21
CA LYS A 44 -3.80 13.78 23.03
C LYS A 44 -4.08 14.47 24.37
N SER A 45 -4.14 15.80 24.36
CA SER A 45 -4.42 16.61 25.55
C SER A 45 -5.83 16.40 26.14
N ASP A 46 -6.79 15.98 25.32
CA ASP A 46 -8.14 15.64 25.75
C ASP A 46 -8.24 14.24 26.37
N GLY A 47 -7.11 13.51 26.46
CA GLY A 47 -7.03 12.16 26.96
C GLY A 47 -7.33 11.07 25.94
N SER A 48 -7.76 11.42 24.72
CA SER A 48 -7.99 10.44 23.66
C SER A 48 -6.65 9.94 23.06
N TRP A 49 -6.66 8.73 22.50
CA TRP A 49 -5.49 8.18 21.82
C TRP A 49 -5.23 8.90 20.49
N THR A 50 -3.97 9.06 20.13
CA THR A 50 -3.58 9.48 18.78
C THR A 50 -3.78 8.34 17.79
N TYR A 51 -3.73 8.61 16.50
CA TYR A 51 -3.74 7.55 15.46
C TYR A 51 -2.53 6.62 15.53
N PHE A 52 -1.44 7.09 16.09
CA PHE A 52 -0.22 6.30 16.24
C PHE A 52 -0.31 5.23 17.35
N ALA A 53 -1.11 5.48 18.39
CA ALA A 53 -1.23 4.52 19.50
C ALA A 53 -1.80 3.15 19.08
N PRO A 54 -2.89 3.05 18.30
CA PRO A 54 -3.33 1.77 17.76
C PRO A 54 -2.31 1.13 16.81
N ASP A 55 -1.58 1.89 16.00
CA ASP A 55 -0.53 1.34 15.14
C ASP A 55 0.59 0.70 15.95
N LEU A 56 1.03 1.36 17.03
CA LEU A 56 2.01 0.83 17.97
C LEU A 56 1.55 -0.49 18.59
N ALA A 57 0.31 -0.54 19.08
CA ALA A 57 -0.27 -1.74 19.69
C ALA A 57 -0.41 -2.88 18.66
N TYR A 58 -0.82 -2.56 17.43
CA TYR A 58 -1.00 -3.55 16.37
C TYR A 58 0.34 -4.15 15.91
N HIS A 59 1.41 -3.35 15.82
CA HIS A 59 2.73 -3.87 15.46
C HIS A 59 3.33 -4.72 16.59
N ALA A 60 3.10 -4.36 17.85
CA ALA A 60 3.45 -5.23 18.97
C ALA A 60 2.71 -6.57 18.89
N ASP A 61 1.42 -6.59 18.53
CA ASP A 61 0.66 -7.82 18.31
C ASP A 61 1.22 -8.63 17.13
N LYS A 62 1.57 -7.99 16.00
CA LYS A 62 2.22 -8.68 14.87
C LYS A 62 3.49 -9.41 15.30
N LEU A 63 4.34 -8.76 16.09
CA LEU A 63 5.58 -9.35 16.58
C LEU A 63 5.33 -10.54 17.50
N ASN A 64 4.32 -10.44 18.38
CA ASN A 64 3.92 -11.54 19.28
C ASN A 64 3.41 -12.78 18.53
N ARG A 65 2.97 -12.65 17.29
CA ARG A 65 2.60 -13.78 16.43
C ARG A 65 3.79 -14.57 15.89
N GLY A 66 5.02 -14.09 16.10
CA GLY A 66 6.25 -14.85 15.88
C GLY A 66 6.75 -14.91 14.43
N PHE A 67 6.28 -14.03 13.54
CA PHE A 67 6.76 -13.98 12.16
C PHE A 67 8.23 -13.54 12.08
N ASP A 68 8.95 -14.05 11.10
CA ASP A 68 10.34 -13.67 10.80
C ASP A 68 10.40 -12.47 9.86
N VAL A 69 9.36 -12.30 9.02
CA VAL A 69 9.22 -11.18 8.08
C VAL A 69 7.87 -10.52 8.30
N VAL A 70 7.87 -9.21 8.47
CA VAL A 70 6.66 -8.37 8.59
C VAL A 70 6.67 -7.35 7.46
N ILE A 71 5.62 -7.35 6.65
CA ILE A 71 5.49 -6.44 5.50
C ILE A 71 4.24 -5.59 5.68
N ASP A 72 4.45 -4.27 5.67
CA ASP A 72 3.36 -3.30 5.62
C ASP A 72 3.19 -2.76 4.19
N VAL A 73 1.97 -2.77 3.68
CA VAL A 73 1.62 -2.17 2.39
C VAL A 73 0.84 -0.90 2.63
N LEU A 74 1.44 0.26 2.34
CA LEU A 74 0.90 1.57 2.62
C LEU A 74 0.77 2.41 1.35
N GLY A 75 -0.20 3.31 1.31
CA GLY A 75 -0.26 4.35 0.29
C GLY A 75 0.95 5.29 0.38
N ALA A 76 1.38 5.84 -0.74
CA ALA A 76 2.54 6.73 -0.82
C ALA A 76 2.38 8.01 0.03
N ASP A 77 1.15 8.43 0.32
CA ASP A 77 0.82 9.50 1.24
C ASP A 77 1.21 9.21 2.71
N HIS A 78 1.45 7.94 3.04
CA HIS A 78 1.96 7.50 4.33
C HIS A 78 3.48 7.35 4.41
N SER A 79 4.24 7.86 3.43
CA SER A 79 5.72 7.75 3.42
C SER A 79 6.38 8.28 4.70
N GLY A 80 5.85 9.35 5.28
CA GLY A 80 6.31 9.90 6.56
C GLY A 80 6.03 9.02 7.78
N TYR A 81 5.30 7.91 7.63
CA TYR A 81 5.04 6.95 8.70
C TYR A 81 6.10 5.85 8.78
N VAL A 82 6.91 5.67 7.76
CA VAL A 82 7.86 4.55 7.65
C VAL A 82 8.86 4.52 8.80
N SER A 83 9.48 5.67 9.12
CA SER A 83 10.43 5.78 10.26
C SER A 83 9.78 5.43 11.58
N ARG A 84 8.55 5.91 11.81
CA ARG A 84 7.79 5.64 13.04
C ARG A 84 7.50 4.16 13.22
N LEU A 85 7.09 3.47 12.15
CA LEU A 85 6.81 2.03 12.20
C LEU A 85 8.08 1.22 12.40
N LYS A 86 9.18 1.61 11.75
CA LYS A 86 10.50 1.00 12.00
C LYS A 86 10.92 1.15 13.47
N ALA A 87 10.75 2.34 14.04
CA ALA A 87 11.05 2.57 15.45
C ALA A 87 10.22 1.68 16.38
N VAL A 88 8.93 1.47 16.07
CA VAL A 88 8.07 0.54 16.83
C VAL A 88 8.59 -0.89 16.74
N ILE A 89 8.90 -1.37 15.53
CA ILE A 89 9.44 -2.72 15.35
C ILE A 89 10.74 -2.89 16.12
N ASN A 90 11.68 -1.97 15.99
CA ASN A 90 12.97 -2.02 16.69
C ASN A 90 12.81 -2.02 18.22
N ALA A 91 11.82 -1.27 18.73
CA ALA A 91 11.54 -1.18 20.17
C ALA A 91 10.92 -2.46 20.77
N PHE A 92 10.10 -3.16 20.00
CA PHE A 92 9.32 -4.28 20.50
C PHE A 92 9.83 -5.65 20.06
N ALA A 93 10.61 -5.74 18.98
CA ALA A 93 11.16 -7.01 18.52
C ALA A 93 12.10 -7.64 19.57
N GLU A 94 11.83 -8.89 19.93
CA GLU A 94 12.66 -9.68 20.85
C GLU A 94 13.66 -10.56 20.11
N LYS A 95 13.46 -10.73 18.82
CA LYS A 95 14.35 -11.42 17.89
C LYS A 95 14.59 -10.54 16.66
N ASN A 96 15.55 -10.93 15.83
CA ASN A 96 15.73 -10.27 14.54
C ASN A 96 14.51 -10.54 13.64
N VAL A 97 13.76 -9.49 13.31
CA VAL A 97 12.61 -9.50 12.42
C VAL A 97 12.90 -8.62 11.23
N GLU A 98 12.78 -9.16 10.04
CA GLU A 98 12.84 -8.36 8.82
C GLU A 98 11.55 -7.55 8.66
N PHE A 99 11.67 -6.22 8.69
CA PHE A 99 10.53 -5.32 8.50
C PHE A 99 10.65 -4.54 7.21
N GLU A 100 9.69 -4.73 6.33
CA GLU A 100 9.62 -4.07 5.04
C GLU A 100 8.35 -3.24 4.91
N VAL A 101 8.48 -2.02 4.37
CA VAL A 101 7.32 -1.18 4.00
C VAL A 101 7.29 -1.01 2.49
N LYS A 102 6.22 -1.49 1.87
CA LYS A 102 5.92 -1.27 0.45
C LYS A 102 5.01 -0.06 0.30
N LEU A 103 5.54 1.02 -0.27
CA LEU A 103 4.76 2.20 -0.60
C LEU A 103 4.13 2.03 -1.98
N VAL A 104 2.81 2.11 -2.04
CA VAL A 104 2.03 1.95 -3.27
C VAL A 104 1.53 3.32 -3.74
N GLN A 105 1.85 3.65 -4.99
CA GLN A 105 1.42 4.89 -5.62
C GLN A 105 -0.07 4.89 -5.95
N LEU A 106 -0.61 6.08 -6.17
CA LEU A 106 -2.02 6.27 -6.49
C LEU A 106 -2.37 5.67 -7.84
N VAL A 107 -3.53 5.00 -7.89
CA VAL A 107 -4.16 4.57 -9.13
C VAL A 107 -5.23 5.59 -9.50
N LYS A 108 -5.14 6.17 -10.70
CA LYS A 108 -6.18 7.02 -11.27
C LYS A 108 -7.08 6.17 -12.14
N LEU A 109 -8.37 6.18 -11.87
CA LEU A 109 -9.36 5.57 -12.75
C LEU A 109 -9.78 6.55 -13.84
N ILE A 110 -9.73 6.12 -15.09
CA ILE A 110 -10.13 6.91 -16.27
C ILE A 110 -11.28 6.19 -16.96
N LYS A 111 -12.34 6.93 -17.31
CA LYS A 111 -13.46 6.46 -18.10
C LYS A 111 -13.95 7.57 -19.02
N ASN A 112 -14.27 7.27 -20.27
CA ASN A 112 -14.63 8.25 -21.30
C ASN A 112 -13.59 9.39 -21.41
N LYS A 113 -12.30 9.04 -21.36
CA LYS A 113 -11.15 9.99 -21.40
C LYS A 113 -11.13 11.02 -20.24
N LYS A 114 -11.86 10.78 -19.16
CA LYS A 114 -11.92 11.65 -17.99
C LYS A 114 -11.48 10.90 -16.75
N VAL A 115 -10.68 11.56 -15.93
CA VAL A 115 -10.32 11.04 -14.60
C VAL A 115 -11.55 11.04 -13.72
N LEU A 116 -11.88 9.88 -13.15
CA LEU A 116 -12.95 9.74 -12.18
C LEU A 116 -12.45 10.29 -10.84
N LYS A 117 -13.01 11.43 -10.45
CA LYS A 117 -12.68 12.06 -9.17
C LYS A 117 -13.32 11.28 -8.03
N MET A 118 -12.53 10.95 -7.03
CA MET A 118 -13.00 10.27 -5.84
C MET A 118 -12.80 11.19 -4.63
N SER A 119 -13.85 11.37 -3.84
CA SER A 119 -13.80 12.16 -2.61
C SER A 119 -14.60 11.47 -1.51
N LYS A 120 -13.90 10.99 -0.49
CA LYS A 120 -14.56 10.42 0.70
C LYS A 120 -15.49 11.42 1.40
N ARG A 121 -15.15 12.72 1.36
CA ARG A 121 -15.94 13.78 1.99
C ARG A 121 -17.23 14.09 1.24
N ALA A 122 -17.23 13.94 -0.09
CA ALA A 122 -18.40 14.14 -0.93
C ALA A 122 -19.25 12.87 -1.11
N GLY A 123 -18.80 11.72 -0.61
CA GLY A 123 -19.46 10.44 -0.82
C GLY A 123 -19.21 9.84 -2.23
N ASP A 124 -18.44 10.52 -3.07
CA ASP A 124 -18.11 10.09 -4.42
C ASP A 124 -16.86 9.19 -4.35
N TYR A 125 -17.06 7.90 -4.32
CA TYR A 125 -15.98 6.91 -4.43
C TYR A 125 -16.47 5.68 -5.18
N ILE A 126 -15.57 5.08 -5.93
CA ILE A 126 -15.81 3.85 -6.66
C ILE A 126 -15.33 2.69 -5.81
N LEU A 127 -16.21 1.78 -5.48
CA LEU A 127 -15.85 0.54 -4.79
C LEU A 127 -15.17 -0.41 -5.77
N ILE A 128 -14.28 -1.25 -5.29
CA ILE A 128 -13.68 -2.30 -6.10
C ILE A 128 -14.74 -3.25 -6.69
N GLN A 129 -15.84 -3.46 -5.97
CA GLN A 129 -16.98 -4.25 -6.45
C GLN A 129 -17.65 -3.62 -7.69
N ASP A 130 -17.67 -2.29 -7.77
CA ASP A 130 -18.25 -1.60 -8.94
C ASP A 130 -17.33 -1.72 -10.15
N LEU A 131 -16.02 -1.60 -9.93
CA LEU A 131 -15.03 -1.84 -10.98
C LEU A 131 -15.09 -3.29 -11.50
N LEU A 132 -15.27 -4.27 -10.61
CA LEU A 132 -15.37 -5.69 -10.94
C LEU A 132 -16.63 -6.05 -11.73
N LYS A 133 -17.68 -5.22 -11.70
CA LYS A 133 -18.87 -5.38 -12.57
C LYS A 133 -18.58 -5.01 -14.02
N GLU A 134 -17.61 -4.11 -14.25
CA GLU A 134 -17.24 -3.62 -15.56
C GLU A 134 -16.04 -4.37 -16.14
N VAL A 135 -15.03 -4.61 -15.32
CA VAL A 135 -13.74 -5.21 -15.74
C VAL A 135 -13.48 -6.47 -14.94
N SER A 136 -13.06 -7.55 -15.61
CA SER A 136 -12.80 -8.82 -14.92
C SER A 136 -11.63 -8.71 -13.93
N SER A 137 -11.64 -9.55 -12.89
CA SER A 137 -10.58 -9.63 -11.89
C SER A 137 -9.20 -9.89 -12.51
N ASP A 138 -9.13 -10.71 -13.55
CA ASP A 138 -7.88 -11.07 -14.22
C ASP A 138 -7.25 -9.86 -14.91
N VAL A 139 -8.10 -9.03 -15.57
CA VAL A 139 -7.65 -7.78 -16.20
C VAL A 139 -7.12 -6.81 -15.15
N ILE A 140 -7.87 -6.62 -14.05
CA ILE A 140 -7.42 -5.73 -12.96
C ILE A 140 -6.10 -6.21 -12.38
N ARG A 141 -5.97 -7.49 -12.05
CA ARG A 141 -4.74 -8.07 -11.50
C ARG A 141 -3.56 -7.93 -12.46
N PHE A 142 -3.76 -8.26 -13.75
CA PHE A 142 -2.72 -8.14 -14.74
C PHE A 142 -2.19 -6.71 -14.85
N VAL A 143 -3.08 -5.73 -14.94
CA VAL A 143 -2.71 -4.31 -15.08
C VAL A 143 -1.99 -3.81 -13.83
N MET A 144 -2.49 -4.16 -12.64
CA MET A 144 -1.84 -3.79 -11.37
C MET A 144 -0.43 -4.38 -11.24
N LEU A 145 -0.23 -5.63 -11.70
CA LEU A 145 1.06 -6.33 -11.64
C LEU A 145 2.01 -5.95 -12.78
N SER A 146 1.53 -5.27 -13.82
CA SER A 146 2.36 -4.85 -14.97
C SER A 146 3.30 -3.69 -14.66
N ARG A 147 3.20 -3.08 -13.49
CA ARG A 147 4.03 -1.97 -13.04
C ARG A 147 4.54 -2.21 -11.62
N ASN A 148 5.64 -1.56 -11.30
CA ASN A 148 6.12 -1.50 -9.93
C ASN A 148 5.15 -0.68 -9.07
N ASN A 149 5.07 -1.01 -7.79
CA ASN A 149 4.18 -0.35 -6.83
C ASN A 149 4.52 1.13 -6.56
N ASP A 150 5.75 1.55 -6.84
CA ASP A 150 6.26 2.93 -6.67
C ASP A 150 5.94 3.85 -7.87
N ILE A 151 5.35 3.31 -8.94
CA ILE A 151 5.00 4.05 -10.14
C ILE A 151 3.48 4.31 -10.17
N PRO A 152 3.02 5.58 -10.35
CA PRO A 152 1.61 5.88 -10.52
C PRO A 152 1.01 5.14 -11.71
N LEU A 153 -0.23 4.69 -11.56
CA LEU A 153 -0.96 3.96 -12.59
C LEU A 153 -2.20 4.73 -13.03
N ASP A 154 -2.31 4.97 -14.32
CA ASP A 154 -3.55 5.41 -14.97
C ASP A 154 -4.29 4.16 -15.48
N PHE A 155 -5.39 3.81 -14.84
CA PHE A 155 -6.23 2.67 -15.20
C PHE A 155 -7.38 3.15 -16.08
N ASP A 156 -7.23 2.99 -17.39
CA ASP A 156 -8.25 3.36 -18.39
C ASP A 156 -9.22 2.19 -18.60
N ILE A 157 -10.44 2.33 -18.08
CA ILE A 157 -11.47 1.29 -18.13
C ILE A 157 -11.85 0.99 -19.58
N ASP A 158 -11.99 2.02 -20.42
CA ASP A 158 -12.41 1.84 -21.82
C ASP A 158 -11.34 1.09 -22.63
N LEU A 159 -10.06 1.42 -22.37
CA LEU A 159 -8.94 0.71 -22.97
C LEU A 159 -8.92 -0.76 -22.55
N MET A 160 -9.14 -1.03 -21.26
CA MET A 160 -9.13 -2.41 -20.73
C MET A 160 -10.29 -3.27 -21.27
N LEU A 161 -11.39 -2.65 -21.70
CA LEU A 161 -12.52 -3.34 -22.33
C LEU A 161 -12.33 -3.49 -23.84
N SER A 162 -11.39 -2.78 -24.44
CA SER A 162 -11.18 -2.80 -25.88
C SER A 162 -10.57 -4.12 -26.37
N LYS A 163 -11.00 -4.60 -27.54
CA LYS A 163 -10.42 -5.75 -28.25
C LYS A 163 -9.37 -5.28 -29.25
N SER A 164 -8.38 -4.54 -28.78
CA SER A 164 -7.34 -3.96 -29.63
C SER A 164 -5.93 -4.38 -29.16
N LYS A 165 -4.94 -4.21 -30.03
CA LYS A 165 -3.53 -4.43 -29.71
C LYS A 165 -2.99 -3.49 -28.61
N ASP A 166 -3.67 -2.37 -28.40
CA ASP A 166 -3.30 -1.39 -27.39
C ASP A 166 -3.74 -1.83 -25.97
N ASN A 167 -4.66 -2.80 -25.89
CA ASN A 167 -5.01 -3.46 -24.64
C ASN A 167 -4.02 -4.59 -24.35
N PRO A 168 -3.13 -4.45 -23.36
CA PRO A 168 -2.09 -5.42 -23.08
C PRO A 168 -2.66 -6.78 -22.66
N VAL A 169 -3.78 -6.79 -21.95
CA VAL A 169 -4.43 -8.03 -21.49
C VAL A 169 -5.02 -8.79 -22.66
N PHE A 170 -5.72 -8.09 -23.55
CA PHE A 170 -6.26 -8.69 -24.77
C PHE A 170 -5.15 -9.27 -25.64
N TYR A 171 -4.04 -8.56 -25.77
CA TYR A 171 -2.90 -9.01 -26.57
C TYR A 171 -2.26 -10.30 -26.01
N VAL A 172 -2.07 -10.37 -24.70
CA VAL A 172 -1.54 -11.57 -24.02
C VAL A 172 -2.51 -12.75 -24.16
N ASN A 173 -3.80 -12.53 -23.94
CA ASN A 173 -4.81 -13.57 -24.13
C ASN A 173 -4.87 -14.06 -25.56
N TYR A 174 -4.78 -13.17 -26.55
CA TYR A 174 -4.70 -13.53 -27.95
C TYR A 174 -3.48 -14.40 -28.26
N ALA A 175 -2.31 -13.99 -27.78
CA ALA A 175 -1.08 -14.76 -27.97
C ALA A 175 -1.20 -16.17 -27.36
N HIS A 176 -1.72 -16.27 -26.14
CA HIS A 176 -1.98 -17.55 -25.48
C HIS A 176 -2.93 -18.45 -26.30
N ALA A 177 -4.06 -17.89 -26.74
CA ALA A 177 -5.02 -18.64 -27.54
C ALA A 177 -4.42 -19.15 -28.87
N ARG A 178 -3.57 -18.34 -29.51
CA ARG A 178 -2.84 -18.74 -30.71
C ARG A 178 -1.85 -19.87 -30.47
N ILE A 179 -1.07 -19.77 -29.40
CA ILE A 179 -0.10 -20.80 -29.00
C ILE A 179 -0.82 -22.13 -28.72
N VAL A 180 -1.87 -22.09 -27.91
CA VAL A 180 -2.68 -23.30 -27.61
C VAL A 180 -3.28 -23.93 -28.89
N SER A 181 -3.75 -23.09 -29.81
CA SER A 181 -4.29 -23.58 -31.11
C SER A 181 -3.20 -24.25 -31.94
N VAL A 182 -1.98 -23.75 -31.95
CA VAL A 182 -0.85 -24.39 -32.66
C VAL A 182 -0.54 -25.75 -32.05
N PHE A 183 -0.45 -25.85 -30.72
CA PHE A 183 -0.21 -27.15 -30.07
C PHE A 183 -1.31 -28.16 -30.37
N LYS A 184 -2.58 -27.78 -30.25
CA LYS A 184 -3.72 -28.66 -30.61
C LYS A 184 -3.63 -29.15 -32.06
N ARG A 185 -3.26 -28.24 -32.96
CA ARG A 185 -3.13 -28.62 -34.37
C ARG A 185 -1.97 -29.56 -34.62
N ALA A 186 -0.86 -29.37 -33.92
CA ALA A 186 0.28 -30.28 -33.97
C ALA A 186 -0.08 -31.70 -33.47
N GLU A 187 -0.83 -31.78 -32.37
CA GLU A 187 -1.34 -33.05 -31.83
C GLU A 187 -2.27 -33.77 -32.84
N GLU A 188 -3.22 -33.03 -33.41
CA GLU A 188 -4.15 -33.59 -34.44
C GLU A 188 -3.40 -34.15 -35.65
N LEU A 189 -2.27 -33.57 -36.02
CA LEU A 189 -1.43 -33.95 -37.13
C LEU A 189 -0.33 -34.93 -36.75
N ASN A 190 -0.28 -35.39 -35.50
CA ASN A 190 0.80 -36.24 -34.95
C ASN A 190 2.20 -35.66 -35.19
N LEU A 191 2.33 -34.34 -35.17
CA LEU A 191 3.62 -33.67 -35.31
C LEU A 191 4.39 -33.65 -33.98
N SER A 192 5.64 -34.08 -34.04
CA SER A 192 6.55 -33.93 -32.87
C SER A 192 7.02 -32.50 -32.75
N LEU A 193 6.88 -31.93 -31.56
CA LEU A 193 7.38 -30.58 -31.21
C LEU A 193 8.88 -30.56 -30.85
N ILE A 194 9.57 -31.71 -30.94
CA ILE A 194 10.99 -31.86 -30.58
C ILE A 194 11.92 -31.17 -31.60
N HIS A 195 11.42 -30.82 -32.76
CA HIS A 195 12.20 -30.30 -33.89
C HIS A 195 11.89 -28.83 -34.23
N ILE A 196 11.29 -28.06 -33.30
CA ILE A 196 11.05 -26.62 -33.49
C ILE A 196 12.13 -25.84 -32.74
#